data_542a758bda1ef079ced391bc0b4fab64
#
_entry.id   542a758bda1ef079ced391bc0b4fab64
#
_cell.length_a   1.000
_cell.length_b   1.000
_cell.length_c   1.000
_cell.angle_alpha   90.00
_cell.angle_beta   90.00
_cell.angle_gamma   90.00
#
_symmetry.space_group_name_H-M   'P 1'
#
loop_
_entity.id
_entity.type
_entity.pdbx_description
1 polymer ?
#
loop_
_entity_poly.entity_id
_entity_poly.type
_entity_poly.pdbx_seq_one_letter_code
_entity_poly.pdbx_strand_id
1 'polypeptide(L)'
;MLKCLLRFSAMCCLVMGLVACDEPELTNDPNTKQFGLFLGLNDEDINKMKDYKLVVLEGQEFSAEHIAQLHEAGQRVYSYLNIGSVEEYRSYFKRYQHLAMGVYENWEDERWVNVAEPTWQRFIADTLAAALVEKGVDGFFLDNADVYYEFPQENIYQGLLAITKELTKYDKVLMVNGGDNFVLRLLEETKGAQIIQAVNQETVFTSINFEKETYGRQNAEDKNYYQEYIETCAEKGLDVYLTEYGADDDLQKEIEAYCTRHGFLYYIAPTLELTGY
;
A
#
# COMPACT_ATOMS: atom_id res chain seq x y z
N MET A 1 76.90 -13.91 19.21
CA MET A 1 76.53 -12.61 18.73
C MET A 1 75.45 -12.77 17.70
N LEU A 2 74.20 -12.66 18.10
CA LEU A 2 73.07 -12.86 17.21
C LEU A 2 72.13 -11.64 17.36
N LYS A 3 71.99 -10.83 16.30
CA LYS A 3 71.12 -9.66 16.29
C LYS A 3 69.71 -10.07 15.94
N CYS A 4 68.79 -9.85 16.85
CA CYS A 4 67.36 -9.99 16.68
C CYS A 4 66.79 -8.80 15.94
N LEU A 5 66.18 -9.00 14.76
CA LEU A 5 65.45 -7.99 14.01
C LEU A 5 63.96 -8.14 14.30
N LEU A 6 63.39 -7.24 15.06
CA LEU A 6 61.94 -7.07 15.21
C LEU A 6 61.36 -6.47 13.92
N ARG A 7 60.49 -7.18 13.27
CA ARG A 7 59.58 -6.63 12.24
C ARG A 7 58.30 -6.20 12.91
N PHE A 8 58.01 -4.90 12.90
CA PHE A 8 56.69 -4.37 13.21
C PHE A 8 55.77 -4.55 11.99
N SER A 9 54.73 -5.35 12.15
CA SER A 9 53.66 -5.46 11.17
C SER A 9 52.58 -4.44 11.58
N ALA A 10 52.39 -3.39 10.81
CA ALA A 10 51.28 -2.46 10.98
C ALA A 10 50.01 -3.10 10.40
N MET A 11 49.12 -3.51 11.32
CA MET A 11 47.78 -3.99 10.95
C MET A 11 46.87 -2.79 10.73
N CYS A 12 46.62 -2.48 9.45
CA CYS A 12 45.70 -1.44 9.08
C CYS A 12 44.25 -1.98 9.26
N CYS A 13 43.61 -1.62 10.38
CA CYS A 13 42.18 -1.88 10.57
C CYS A 13 41.37 -0.96 9.65
N LEU A 14 40.88 -1.50 8.55
CA LEU A 14 39.89 -0.84 7.73
C LEU A 14 38.55 -0.89 8.47
N VAL A 15 38.18 0.20 9.14
CA VAL A 15 36.83 0.37 9.68
C VAL A 15 35.92 0.69 8.52
N MET A 16 35.23 -0.33 8.00
CA MET A 16 34.07 -0.11 7.16
C MET A 16 32.97 0.46 8.05
N GLY A 17 32.77 1.78 7.96
CA GLY A 17 31.59 2.42 8.49
C GLY A 17 30.36 1.90 7.74
N LEU A 18 29.56 1.07 8.40
CA LEU A 18 28.19 0.83 8.00
C LEU A 18 27.46 2.17 8.17
N VAL A 19 27.22 2.85 7.06
CA VAL A 19 26.21 3.91 7.03
C VAL A 19 24.89 3.18 7.13
N ALA A 20 24.38 3.04 8.36
CA ALA A 20 22.98 2.78 8.56
C ALA A 20 22.25 3.99 7.98
N CYS A 21 21.48 3.82 6.93
CA CYS A 21 20.44 4.77 6.60
C CYS A 21 19.46 4.69 7.77
N ASP A 22 19.51 5.67 8.66
CA ASP A 22 18.46 5.90 9.64
C ASP A 22 17.19 6.20 8.84
N GLU A 23 16.28 5.23 8.77
CA GLU A 23 14.90 5.52 8.42
C GLU A 23 14.41 6.55 9.46
N PRO A 24 13.80 7.67 9.02
CA PRO A 24 13.30 8.65 9.97
C PRO A 24 12.27 7.97 10.87
N GLU A 25 12.60 7.82 12.16
CA GLU A 25 11.63 7.43 13.18
C GLU A 25 10.42 8.35 13.01
N LEU A 26 9.22 7.74 12.82
CA LEU A 26 7.96 8.45 12.81
C LEU A 26 7.82 9.15 14.17
N THR A 27 8.18 10.42 14.21
CA THR A 27 8.17 11.18 15.46
C THR A 27 6.73 11.31 15.95
N ASN A 28 6.48 10.99 17.22
CA ASN A 28 5.20 11.18 17.91
C ASN A 28 4.93 12.68 18.18
N ASP A 29 4.90 13.50 17.14
CA ASP A 29 4.34 14.84 17.22
C ASP A 29 2.82 14.70 17.26
N PRO A 30 2.14 15.09 18.35
CA PRO A 30 0.68 14.95 18.49
C PRO A 30 -0.10 15.74 17.44
N ASN A 31 0.53 16.65 16.70
CA ASN A 31 -0.08 17.40 15.62
C ASN A 31 0.15 16.79 14.23
N THR A 32 0.99 15.77 14.12
CA THR A 32 1.30 15.14 12.83
C THR A 32 0.54 13.84 12.67
N LYS A 33 -0.33 13.78 11.67
CA LYS A 33 -1.04 12.56 11.29
C LYS A 33 -0.06 11.60 10.59
N GLN A 34 -0.07 10.34 11.00
CA GLN A 34 0.93 9.39 10.55
C GLN A 34 0.66 8.84 9.15
N PHE A 35 -0.60 8.66 8.79
CA PHE A 35 -1.03 8.04 7.54
C PHE A 35 -2.29 8.73 6.99
N GLY A 36 -2.39 8.87 5.66
CA GLY A 36 -3.58 9.36 4.98
C GLY A 36 -3.70 8.80 3.57
N LEU A 37 -4.94 8.56 3.13
CA LEU A 37 -5.30 8.04 1.81
C LEU A 37 -6.12 9.08 1.05
N PHE A 38 -5.62 9.51 -0.13
CA PHE A 38 -6.11 10.67 -0.87
C PHE A 38 -6.21 10.39 -2.38
N LEU A 39 -7.07 9.45 -2.77
CA LEU A 39 -7.18 9.03 -4.17
C LEU A 39 -7.98 10.01 -5.04
N GLY A 40 -8.81 10.87 -4.41
CA GLY A 40 -9.61 11.88 -5.11
C GLY A 40 -8.94 13.25 -5.26
N LEU A 41 -7.64 13.37 -4.91
CA LEU A 41 -6.90 14.62 -5.02
C LEU A 41 -6.01 14.67 -6.27
N ASN A 42 -5.57 15.89 -6.64
CA ASN A 42 -4.64 16.14 -7.73
C ASN A 42 -3.61 17.21 -7.34
N ASP A 43 -2.78 17.63 -8.29
CA ASP A 43 -1.71 18.62 -8.10
C ASP A 43 -2.14 19.92 -7.38
N GLU A 44 -3.39 20.36 -7.55
CA GLU A 44 -3.89 21.61 -6.94
C GLU A 44 -4.15 21.46 -5.44
N ASP A 45 -4.28 20.22 -4.96
CA ASP A 45 -4.71 19.87 -3.60
C ASP A 45 -3.55 19.56 -2.63
N ILE A 46 -2.30 19.70 -3.06
CA ILE A 46 -1.10 19.29 -2.30
C ILE A 46 -1.10 19.75 -0.84
N ASN A 47 -1.66 20.93 -0.57
CA ASN A 47 -1.72 21.52 0.78
C ASN A 47 -2.63 20.74 1.74
N LYS A 48 -3.56 19.93 1.25
CA LYS A 48 -4.45 19.12 2.10
C LYS A 48 -3.71 17.94 2.77
N MET A 49 -2.58 17.57 2.21
CA MET A 49 -1.78 16.41 2.66
C MET A 49 -0.62 16.78 3.59
N LYS A 50 -0.31 18.08 3.77
CA LYS A 50 0.89 18.58 4.46
C LYS A 50 1.08 18.12 5.91
N ASP A 51 -0.01 17.76 6.59
CA ASP A 51 0.02 17.36 8.00
C ASP A 51 0.24 15.84 8.18
N TYR A 52 0.45 15.10 7.11
CA TYR A 52 0.63 13.65 7.13
C TYR A 52 2.09 13.25 6.89
N LYS A 53 2.55 12.15 7.50
CA LYS A 53 3.91 11.62 7.30
C LYS A 53 3.97 10.66 6.11
N LEU A 54 2.97 9.81 5.97
CA LEU A 54 2.80 8.94 4.83
C LEU A 54 1.48 9.30 4.15
N VAL A 55 1.55 9.59 2.86
CA VAL A 55 0.39 9.81 2.02
C VAL A 55 0.31 8.76 0.92
N VAL A 56 -0.87 8.22 0.71
CA VAL A 56 -1.20 7.45 -0.49
C VAL A 56 -2.05 8.32 -1.39
N LEU A 57 -1.66 8.42 -2.65
CA LEU A 57 -2.34 9.26 -3.64
C LEU A 57 -2.43 8.55 -5.00
N GLU A 58 -3.28 9.08 -5.90
CA GLU A 58 -3.31 8.64 -7.30
C GLU A 58 -2.14 9.29 -8.06
N GLY A 59 -1.00 8.61 -8.07
CA GLY A 59 0.24 9.17 -8.63
C GLY A 59 0.19 9.50 -10.12
N GLN A 60 -0.81 8.99 -10.86
CA GLN A 60 -1.00 9.38 -12.26
C GLN A 60 -1.48 10.85 -12.37
N GLU A 61 -2.22 11.35 -11.37
CA GLU A 61 -2.76 12.71 -11.29
C GLU A 61 -1.78 13.73 -10.69
N PHE A 62 -0.60 13.28 -10.24
CA PHE A 62 0.43 14.16 -9.66
C PHE A 62 1.67 14.24 -10.56
N SER A 63 2.24 15.44 -10.65
CA SER A 63 3.53 15.67 -11.29
C SER A 63 4.70 15.23 -10.40
N ALA A 64 5.85 14.95 -11.00
CA ALA A 64 7.08 14.67 -10.25
C ALA A 64 7.50 15.87 -9.37
N GLU A 65 7.21 17.09 -9.79
CA GLU A 65 7.51 18.31 -9.04
C GLU A 65 6.70 18.35 -7.72
N HIS A 66 5.41 18.02 -7.76
CA HIS A 66 4.58 18.01 -6.55
C HIS A 66 4.93 16.86 -5.61
N ILE A 67 5.30 15.69 -6.14
CA ILE A 67 5.84 14.59 -5.33
C ILE A 67 7.14 15.02 -4.63
N ALA A 68 8.04 15.73 -5.34
CA ALA A 68 9.25 16.27 -4.73
C ALA A 68 8.96 17.31 -3.62
N GLN A 69 7.94 18.14 -3.78
CA GLN A 69 7.52 19.08 -2.72
C GLN A 69 7.00 18.36 -1.47
N LEU A 70 6.28 17.25 -1.63
CA LEU A 70 5.86 16.41 -0.48
C LEU A 70 7.09 15.82 0.24
N HIS A 71 8.09 15.36 -0.49
CA HIS A 71 9.37 14.89 0.08
C HIS A 71 10.13 16.00 0.81
N GLU A 72 10.19 17.21 0.24
CA GLU A 72 10.81 18.38 0.90
C GLU A 72 10.11 18.73 2.22
N ALA A 73 8.81 18.47 2.32
CA ALA A 73 8.04 18.59 3.56
C ALA A 73 8.24 17.42 4.55
N GLY A 74 9.08 16.44 4.20
CA GLY A 74 9.38 15.27 5.03
C GLY A 74 8.36 14.15 4.97
N GLN A 75 7.56 14.11 3.91
CA GLN A 75 6.53 13.09 3.71
C GLN A 75 7.06 11.92 2.87
N ARG A 76 6.54 10.73 3.11
CA ARG A 76 6.65 9.58 2.20
C ARG A 76 5.41 9.53 1.32
N VAL A 77 5.60 9.17 0.06
CA VAL A 77 4.54 9.16 -0.95
C VAL A 77 4.41 7.77 -1.55
N TYR A 78 3.29 7.10 -1.31
CA TYR A 78 2.93 5.87 -2.02
C TYR A 78 1.90 6.19 -3.10
N SER A 79 1.99 5.49 -4.20
CA SER A 79 1.01 5.65 -5.28
C SER A 79 0.06 4.47 -5.36
N TYR A 80 -1.23 4.78 -5.49
CA TYR A 80 -2.21 3.84 -5.96
C TYR A 80 -1.76 3.17 -7.26
N LEU A 81 -1.95 1.87 -7.33
CA LEU A 81 -1.69 1.06 -8.52
C LEU A 81 -2.69 -0.10 -8.55
N ASN A 82 -3.70 0.02 -9.40
CA ASN A 82 -4.70 -1.02 -9.60
C ASN A 82 -4.07 -2.21 -10.34
N ILE A 83 -4.04 -3.39 -9.70
CA ILE A 83 -3.41 -4.58 -10.27
C ILE A 83 -4.43 -5.63 -10.72
N GLY A 84 -5.65 -5.62 -10.17
CA GLY A 84 -6.67 -6.66 -10.37
C GLY A 84 -7.85 -6.26 -11.23
N SER A 85 -8.00 -4.99 -11.51
CA SER A 85 -9.10 -4.47 -12.33
C SER A 85 -8.66 -3.35 -13.27
N VAL A 86 -9.57 -2.84 -14.09
CA VAL A 86 -9.35 -1.68 -14.95
C VAL A 86 -10.59 -0.81 -15.02
N GLU A 87 -10.41 0.47 -14.77
CA GLU A 87 -11.46 1.48 -14.78
C GLU A 87 -11.68 2.00 -16.22
N GLU A 88 -12.93 2.20 -16.62
CA GLU A 88 -13.32 2.58 -18.00
C GLU A 88 -12.80 3.96 -18.41
N TYR A 89 -12.59 4.88 -17.45
CA TYR A 89 -12.05 6.20 -17.72
C TYR A 89 -10.54 6.23 -18.00
N ARG A 90 -9.81 5.16 -17.69
CA ARG A 90 -8.38 5.09 -17.94
C ARG A 90 -8.06 5.10 -19.44
N SER A 91 -7.07 5.86 -19.83
CA SER A 91 -6.65 5.99 -21.24
C SER A 91 -6.29 4.66 -21.90
N TYR A 92 -5.89 3.68 -21.09
CA TYR A 92 -5.50 2.34 -21.54
C TYR A 92 -6.65 1.32 -21.51
N PHE A 93 -7.85 1.66 -21.01
CA PHE A 93 -9.00 0.74 -20.92
C PHE A 93 -9.27 0.01 -22.22
N LYS A 94 -9.40 0.74 -23.34
CA LYS A 94 -9.66 0.17 -24.68
C LYS A 94 -8.65 -0.89 -25.09
N ARG A 95 -7.41 -0.78 -24.64
CA ARG A 95 -6.34 -1.74 -24.95
C ARG A 95 -6.51 -3.04 -24.17
N TYR A 96 -7.02 -2.98 -22.95
CA TYR A 96 -7.08 -4.11 -22.04
C TYR A 96 -8.50 -4.61 -21.74
N GLN A 97 -9.54 -3.95 -22.20
CA GLN A 97 -10.95 -4.37 -21.99
C GLN A 97 -11.24 -5.81 -22.41
N HIS A 98 -10.49 -6.36 -23.36
CA HIS A 98 -10.63 -7.74 -23.81
C HIS A 98 -10.17 -8.79 -22.77
N LEU A 99 -9.47 -8.35 -21.70
CA LEU A 99 -9.08 -9.17 -20.58
C LEU A 99 -10.11 -9.13 -19.44
N ALA A 100 -11.19 -8.38 -19.60
CA ALA A 100 -12.22 -8.26 -18.58
C ALA A 100 -12.90 -9.63 -18.32
N MET A 101 -13.05 -9.95 -17.03
CA MET A 101 -13.65 -11.19 -16.55
C MET A 101 -15.05 -10.97 -15.97
N GLY A 102 -15.37 -9.74 -15.55
CA GLY A 102 -16.65 -9.37 -14.95
C GLY A 102 -16.69 -7.90 -14.55
N VAL A 103 -17.90 -7.44 -14.19
CA VAL A 103 -18.11 -6.11 -13.62
C VAL A 103 -17.70 -6.15 -12.15
N TYR A 104 -17.08 -5.08 -11.66
CA TYR A 104 -16.79 -4.93 -10.25
C TYR A 104 -18.07 -4.47 -9.52
N GLU A 105 -18.49 -5.21 -8.51
CA GLU A 105 -19.67 -4.87 -7.72
C GLU A 105 -19.51 -3.50 -7.06
N ASN A 106 -20.55 -2.67 -7.10
CA ASN A 106 -20.60 -1.29 -6.62
C ASN A 106 -19.71 -0.25 -7.36
N TRP A 107 -18.93 -0.67 -8.37
CA TRP A 107 -18.11 0.20 -9.21
C TRP A 107 -18.41 -0.11 -10.69
N GLU A 108 -19.54 0.41 -11.19
CA GLU A 108 -20.09 0.06 -12.50
C GLU A 108 -19.18 0.36 -13.70
N ASP A 109 -18.24 1.30 -13.53
CA ASP A 109 -17.24 1.68 -14.53
C ASP A 109 -15.92 0.91 -14.39
N GLU A 110 -15.88 -0.16 -13.58
CA GLU A 110 -14.69 -0.95 -13.32
C GLU A 110 -14.89 -2.42 -13.70
N ARG A 111 -13.84 -3.05 -14.19
CA ARG A 111 -13.86 -4.44 -14.67
C ARG A 111 -12.72 -5.23 -14.06
N TRP A 112 -13.04 -6.36 -13.45
CA TRP A 112 -12.05 -7.36 -13.06
C TRP A 112 -11.26 -7.83 -14.28
N VAL A 113 -9.94 -7.95 -14.15
CA VAL A 113 -9.02 -8.31 -15.24
C VAL A 113 -8.42 -9.70 -15.01
N ASN A 114 -8.27 -10.46 -16.12
CA ASN A 114 -7.48 -11.69 -16.10
C ASN A 114 -5.99 -11.37 -15.88
N VAL A 115 -5.58 -11.32 -14.62
CA VAL A 115 -4.20 -11.01 -14.20
C VAL A 115 -3.20 -12.11 -14.58
N ALA A 116 -3.67 -13.29 -15.01
CA ALA A 116 -2.82 -14.35 -15.55
C ALA A 116 -2.19 -13.99 -16.91
N GLU A 117 -2.74 -12.97 -17.60
CA GLU A 117 -2.26 -12.56 -18.90
C GLU A 117 -0.92 -11.80 -18.83
N PRO A 118 0.15 -12.30 -19.46
CA PRO A 118 1.47 -11.68 -19.38
C PRO A 118 1.52 -10.25 -19.95
N THR A 119 0.59 -9.89 -20.81
CA THR A 119 0.49 -8.52 -21.36
C THR A 119 0.03 -7.52 -20.30
N TRP A 120 -0.89 -7.93 -19.41
CA TRP A 120 -1.31 -7.15 -18.27
C TRP A 120 -0.18 -7.02 -17.24
N GLN A 121 0.42 -8.14 -16.85
CA GLN A 121 1.54 -8.15 -15.89
C GLN A 121 2.66 -7.20 -16.29
N ARG A 122 3.11 -7.27 -17.55
CA ARG A 122 4.12 -6.34 -18.08
C ARG A 122 3.65 -4.89 -18.12
N PHE A 123 2.39 -4.64 -18.44
CA PHE A 123 1.85 -3.29 -18.46
C PHE A 123 1.86 -2.67 -17.06
N ILE A 124 1.41 -3.40 -16.05
CA ILE A 124 1.47 -2.94 -14.65
C ILE A 124 2.92 -2.68 -14.24
N ALA A 125 3.81 -3.67 -14.42
CA ALA A 125 5.17 -3.59 -13.90
C ALA A 125 6.10 -2.68 -14.73
N ASP A 126 6.04 -2.76 -16.07
CA ASP A 126 7.04 -2.09 -16.94
C ASP A 126 6.55 -0.75 -17.51
N THR A 127 5.26 -0.44 -17.36
CA THR A 127 4.70 0.83 -17.87
C THR A 127 4.17 1.69 -16.73
N LEU A 128 3.15 1.24 -15.99
CA LEU A 128 2.54 2.06 -14.95
C LEU A 128 3.48 2.26 -13.76
N ALA A 129 3.97 1.16 -13.17
CA ALA A 129 4.88 1.26 -12.04
C ALA A 129 6.18 2.00 -12.39
N ALA A 130 6.76 1.74 -13.59
CA ALA A 130 7.95 2.47 -14.06
C ALA A 130 7.71 3.98 -14.11
N ALA A 131 6.58 4.41 -14.67
CA ALA A 131 6.23 5.84 -14.75
C ALA A 131 6.04 6.47 -13.37
N LEU A 132 5.47 5.74 -12.39
CA LEU A 132 5.33 6.19 -11.01
C LEU A 132 6.69 6.31 -10.30
N VAL A 133 7.59 5.34 -10.52
CA VAL A 133 8.96 5.40 -10.01
C VAL A 133 9.73 6.61 -10.58
N GLU A 134 9.58 6.90 -11.88
CA GLU A 134 10.17 8.09 -12.51
C GLU A 134 9.66 9.39 -11.89
N LYS A 135 8.43 9.42 -11.37
CA LYS A 135 7.88 10.55 -10.62
C LYS A 135 8.41 10.64 -9.19
N GLY A 136 9.06 9.60 -8.67
CA GLY A 136 9.74 9.60 -7.37
C GLY A 136 8.96 8.95 -6.23
N VAL A 137 7.90 8.17 -6.47
CA VAL A 137 7.15 7.52 -5.39
C VAL A 137 8.02 6.58 -4.54
N ASP A 138 7.71 6.45 -3.24
CA ASP A 138 8.44 5.62 -2.29
C ASP A 138 7.85 4.20 -2.17
N GLY A 139 6.61 4.02 -2.60
CA GLY A 139 5.91 2.75 -2.54
C GLY A 139 4.72 2.68 -3.47
N PHE A 140 4.15 1.50 -3.57
CA PHE A 140 2.91 1.23 -4.30
C PHE A 140 1.82 0.75 -3.34
N PHE A 141 0.64 1.33 -3.48
CA PHE A 141 -0.60 0.88 -2.86
C PHE A 141 -1.33 0.02 -3.88
N LEU A 142 -1.19 -1.30 -3.73
CA LEU A 142 -1.66 -2.29 -4.70
C LEU A 142 -3.13 -2.61 -4.43
N ASP A 143 -3.98 -2.20 -5.33
CA ASP A 143 -5.42 -2.38 -5.17
C ASP A 143 -5.97 -3.53 -6.01
N ASN A 144 -7.13 -4.05 -5.59
CA ASN A 144 -7.89 -5.07 -6.29
C ASN A 144 -7.20 -6.45 -6.39
N ALA A 145 -6.35 -6.82 -5.41
CA ALA A 145 -5.90 -8.19 -5.26
C ALA A 145 -7.07 -9.16 -4.95
N ASP A 146 -8.24 -8.61 -4.61
CA ASP A 146 -9.53 -9.28 -4.43
C ASP A 146 -10.04 -9.96 -5.71
N VAL A 147 -9.44 -9.69 -6.87
CA VAL A 147 -9.67 -10.47 -8.08
C VAL A 147 -9.45 -11.97 -7.85
N TYR A 148 -8.60 -12.36 -6.89
CA TYR A 148 -8.41 -13.76 -6.50
C TYR A 148 -9.55 -14.29 -5.62
N TYR A 149 -10.20 -13.47 -4.84
CA TYR A 149 -11.43 -13.83 -4.13
C TYR A 149 -12.57 -14.07 -5.12
N GLU A 150 -12.78 -13.15 -6.06
CA GLU A 150 -13.83 -13.25 -7.09
C GLU A 150 -13.62 -14.43 -8.04
N PHE A 151 -12.38 -14.68 -8.42
CA PHE A 151 -11.99 -15.76 -9.33
C PHE A 151 -10.91 -16.63 -8.69
N PRO A 152 -11.25 -17.57 -7.77
CA PRO A 152 -10.29 -18.33 -6.96
C PRO A 152 -9.62 -19.45 -7.77
N GLN A 153 -8.99 -19.08 -8.89
CA GLN A 153 -8.29 -19.98 -9.79
C GLN A 153 -6.78 -19.86 -9.59
N GLU A 154 -6.07 -20.97 -9.73
CA GLU A 154 -4.61 -21.02 -9.54
C GLU A 154 -3.86 -20.04 -10.45
N ASN A 155 -4.29 -19.90 -11.71
CA ASN A 155 -3.66 -18.96 -12.65
C ASN A 155 -3.85 -17.50 -12.24
N ILE A 156 -4.95 -17.13 -11.56
CA ILE A 156 -5.18 -15.78 -11.03
C ILE A 156 -4.23 -15.51 -9.86
N TYR A 157 -4.11 -16.44 -8.91
CA TYR A 157 -3.11 -16.35 -7.84
C TYR A 157 -1.69 -16.19 -8.40
N GLN A 158 -1.30 -17.05 -9.35
CA GLN A 158 0.03 -16.99 -9.97
C GLN A 158 0.25 -15.68 -10.75
N GLY A 159 -0.81 -15.12 -11.33
CA GLY A 159 -0.77 -13.82 -11.98
C GLY A 159 -0.47 -12.67 -11.02
N LEU A 160 -1.19 -12.60 -9.89
CA LEU A 160 -0.91 -11.62 -8.83
C LEU A 160 0.50 -11.80 -8.23
N LEU A 161 0.91 -13.05 -8.00
CA LEU A 161 2.25 -13.37 -7.51
C LEU A 161 3.33 -12.94 -8.52
N ALA A 162 3.10 -13.09 -9.81
CA ALA A 162 4.01 -12.62 -10.85
C ALA A 162 4.13 -11.09 -10.85
N ILE A 163 3.00 -10.37 -10.77
CA ILE A 163 2.97 -8.90 -10.71
C ILE A 163 3.73 -8.42 -9.47
N THR A 164 3.39 -8.93 -8.27
CA THR A 164 4.02 -8.47 -7.03
C THR A 164 5.52 -8.77 -7.01
N LYS A 165 5.95 -9.96 -7.48
CA LYS A 165 7.38 -10.29 -7.61
C LYS A 165 8.09 -9.37 -8.59
N GLU A 166 7.48 -9.06 -9.74
CA GLU A 166 8.10 -8.18 -10.73
C GLU A 166 8.24 -6.74 -10.21
N LEU A 167 7.31 -6.27 -9.38
CA LEU A 167 7.38 -4.94 -8.75
C LEU A 167 8.55 -4.81 -7.76
N THR A 168 9.04 -5.91 -7.16
CA THR A 168 10.18 -5.85 -6.23
C THR A 168 11.48 -5.35 -6.87
N LYS A 169 11.60 -5.38 -8.22
CA LYS A 169 12.77 -4.84 -8.94
C LYS A 169 13.00 -3.34 -8.71
N TYR A 170 11.97 -2.62 -8.26
CA TYR A 170 12.06 -1.18 -8.01
C TYR A 170 12.55 -0.82 -6.61
N ASP A 171 12.70 -1.82 -5.72
CA ASP A 171 13.11 -1.60 -4.32
C ASP A 171 12.21 -0.55 -3.63
N LYS A 172 10.90 -0.68 -3.86
CA LYS A 172 9.85 0.17 -3.29
C LYS A 172 8.95 -0.65 -2.38
N VAL A 173 8.36 0.01 -1.38
CA VAL A 173 7.39 -0.65 -0.49
C VAL A 173 6.18 -1.09 -1.31
N LEU A 174 5.76 -2.35 -1.13
CA LEU A 174 4.51 -2.87 -1.66
C LEU A 174 3.51 -3.01 -0.50
N MET A 175 2.48 -2.18 -0.51
CA MET A 175 1.34 -2.23 0.41
C MET A 175 0.14 -2.77 -0.37
N VAL A 176 -0.43 -3.88 0.08
CA VAL A 176 -1.64 -4.46 -0.54
C VAL A 176 -2.87 -3.91 0.18
N ASN A 177 -3.84 -3.40 -0.59
CA ASN A 177 -5.14 -2.99 -0.09
C ASN A 177 -6.12 -4.16 -0.18
N GLY A 178 -6.76 -4.53 0.95
CA GLY A 178 -7.62 -5.72 1.00
C GLY A 178 -6.89 -7.01 0.60
N GLY A 179 -7.50 -7.79 -0.28
CA GLY A 179 -6.87 -8.95 -0.91
C GLY A 179 -6.48 -10.06 0.06
N ASP A 180 -7.20 -10.22 1.14
CA ASP A 180 -6.93 -11.12 2.26
C ASP A 180 -6.62 -12.56 1.80
N ASN A 181 -7.42 -13.11 0.88
CA ASN A 181 -7.21 -14.45 0.33
C ASN A 181 -5.86 -14.59 -0.40
N PHE A 182 -5.46 -13.55 -1.15
CA PHE A 182 -4.17 -13.52 -1.82
C PHE A 182 -3.03 -13.37 -0.81
N VAL A 183 -3.15 -12.41 0.10
CA VAL A 183 -2.12 -12.10 1.09
C VAL A 183 -1.86 -13.27 2.03
N LEU A 184 -2.91 -13.85 2.63
CA LEU A 184 -2.75 -15.00 3.53
C LEU A 184 -2.08 -16.17 2.84
N ARG A 185 -2.51 -16.51 1.62
CA ARG A 185 -1.88 -17.57 0.85
C ARG A 185 -0.41 -17.25 0.51
N LEU A 186 -0.11 -16.00 0.15
CA LEU A 186 1.25 -15.54 -0.10
C LEU A 186 2.14 -15.73 1.12
N LEU A 187 1.65 -15.38 2.30
CA LEU A 187 2.38 -15.50 3.57
C LEU A 187 2.59 -16.95 4.00
N GLU A 188 1.68 -17.86 3.65
CA GLU A 188 1.80 -19.29 3.95
C GLU A 188 2.78 -20.01 3.00
N GLU A 189 2.67 -19.76 1.69
CA GLU A 189 3.42 -20.50 0.67
C GLU A 189 4.83 -19.97 0.43
N THR A 190 5.09 -18.72 0.80
CA THR A 190 6.36 -18.05 0.51
C THR A 190 6.88 -17.32 1.74
N LYS A 191 8.05 -16.72 1.62
CA LYS A 191 8.47 -15.68 2.56
C LYS A 191 7.79 -14.36 2.18
N GLY A 192 6.46 -14.32 2.28
CA GLY A 192 5.61 -13.24 1.77
C GLY A 192 6.05 -11.84 2.21
N ALA A 193 6.50 -11.68 3.46
CA ALA A 193 7.07 -10.44 3.97
C ALA A 193 8.36 -9.96 3.27
N GLN A 194 8.96 -10.78 2.41
CA GLN A 194 10.05 -10.35 1.53
C GLN A 194 9.55 -9.83 0.18
N ILE A 195 8.26 -10.05 -0.14
CA ILE A 195 7.64 -9.60 -1.40
C ILE A 195 6.79 -8.35 -1.13
N ILE A 196 5.91 -8.40 -0.14
CA ILE A 196 5.09 -7.28 0.31
C ILE A 196 5.52 -6.86 1.71
N GLN A 197 5.48 -5.59 2.03
CA GLN A 197 5.92 -5.05 3.32
C GLN A 197 4.77 -4.57 4.18
N ALA A 198 3.61 -4.28 3.57
CA ALA A 198 2.48 -3.72 4.30
C ALA A 198 1.14 -4.21 3.73
N VAL A 199 0.11 -4.10 4.57
CA VAL A 199 -1.29 -4.23 4.18
C VAL A 199 -2.08 -3.02 4.65
N ASN A 200 -3.05 -2.60 3.85
CA ASN A 200 -4.13 -1.72 4.27
C ASN A 200 -5.42 -2.52 4.25
N GLN A 201 -6.23 -2.41 5.30
CA GLN A 201 -7.56 -2.99 5.32
C GLN A 201 -8.59 -1.89 5.52
N GLU A 202 -9.56 -1.85 4.63
CA GLU A 202 -10.67 -0.92 4.72
C GLU A 202 -11.81 -1.52 5.55
N THR A 203 -12.57 -0.64 6.24
CA THR A 203 -13.84 -1.00 6.89
C THR A 203 -13.75 -2.13 7.93
N VAL A 204 -12.67 -2.17 8.72
CA VAL A 204 -12.56 -3.12 9.85
C VAL A 204 -13.60 -2.80 10.94
N PHE A 205 -13.82 -1.52 11.23
CA PHE A 205 -14.72 -1.03 12.26
C PHE A 205 -15.96 -0.34 11.69
N THR A 206 -15.83 0.23 10.50
CA THR A 206 -16.93 0.90 9.80
C THR A 206 -17.54 0.00 8.73
N SER A 207 -18.70 0.35 8.25
CA SER A 207 -19.36 -0.28 7.11
C SER A 207 -19.89 0.76 6.15
N ILE A 208 -20.00 0.40 4.87
CA ILE A 208 -20.49 1.27 3.80
C ILE A 208 -21.80 0.69 3.27
N ASN A 209 -22.82 1.53 3.20
CA ASN A 209 -24.04 1.23 2.47
C ASN A 209 -24.01 1.99 1.15
N PHE A 210 -23.59 1.34 0.08
CA PHE A 210 -23.45 1.93 -1.25
C PHE A 210 -24.78 2.44 -1.85
N GLU A 211 -25.91 1.76 -1.55
CA GLU A 211 -27.22 2.21 -2.05
C GLU A 211 -27.70 3.53 -1.43
N LYS A 212 -27.32 3.77 -0.15
CA LYS A 212 -27.75 4.92 0.62
C LYS A 212 -26.66 5.98 0.79
N GLU A 213 -25.46 5.67 0.32
CA GLU A 213 -24.27 6.53 0.52
C GLU A 213 -24.07 6.89 2.01
N THR A 214 -24.23 5.91 2.90
CA THR A 214 -24.10 6.10 4.35
C THR A 214 -23.07 5.16 4.95
N TYR A 215 -22.50 5.62 6.06
CA TYR A 215 -21.51 4.87 6.83
C TYR A 215 -22.09 4.45 8.18
N GLY A 216 -21.61 3.34 8.70
CA GLY A 216 -22.08 2.82 9.98
C GLY A 216 -21.02 1.95 10.66
N ARG A 217 -21.41 1.28 11.73
CA ARG A 217 -20.54 0.31 12.39
C ARG A 217 -20.54 -1.01 11.63
N GLN A 218 -19.37 -1.63 11.54
CA GLN A 218 -19.23 -2.96 10.99
C GLN A 218 -19.96 -3.99 11.88
N ASN A 219 -20.54 -5.01 11.26
CA ASN A 219 -21.10 -6.13 12.00
C ASN A 219 -19.99 -6.92 12.71
N ALA A 220 -20.36 -7.70 13.72
CA ALA A 220 -19.39 -8.36 14.59
C ALA A 220 -18.62 -9.50 13.86
N GLU A 221 -19.22 -10.15 12.89
CA GLU A 221 -18.62 -11.25 12.14
C GLU A 221 -17.50 -10.73 11.24
N ASP A 222 -17.80 -9.77 10.37
CA ASP A 222 -16.82 -9.16 9.46
C ASP A 222 -15.73 -8.40 10.23
N LYS A 223 -16.11 -7.67 11.30
CA LYS A 223 -15.13 -7.00 12.16
C LYS A 223 -14.11 -8.00 12.73
N ASN A 224 -14.58 -9.11 13.30
CA ASN A 224 -13.70 -10.12 13.88
C ASN A 224 -12.82 -10.77 12.80
N TYR A 225 -13.39 -11.04 11.63
CA TYR A 225 -12.66 -11.61 10.50
C TYR A 225 -11.51 -10.70 10.04
N TYR A 226 -11.79 -9.41 9.81
CA TYR A 226 -10.76 -8.47 9.39
C TYR A 226 -9.72 -8.23 10.49
N GLN A 227 -10.12 -8.19 11.75
CA GLN A 227 -9.17 -8.10 12.87
C GLN A 227 -8.21 -9.29 12.89
N GLU A 228 -8.73 -10.52 12.75
CA GLU A 228 -7.90 -11.73 12.68
C GLU A 228 -6.95 -11.71 11.48
N TYR A 229 -7.42 -11.24 10.33
CA TYR A 229 -6.59 -11.08 9.13
C TYR A 229 -5.42 -10.13 9.38
N ILE A 230 -5.69 -8.90 9.82
CA ILE A 230 -4.63 -7.88 9.99
C ILE A 230 -3.67 -8.23 11.14
N GLU A 231 -4.16 -8.84 12.21
CA GLU A 231 -3.32 -9.34 13.31
C GLU A 231 -2.39 -10.46 12.81
N THR A 232 -2.89 -11.37 11.97
CA THR A 232 -2.07 -12.41 11.31
C THR A 232 -0.99 -11.78 10.42
N CYS A 233 -1.32 -10.75 9.65
CA CYS A 233 -0.34 -10.02 8.83
C CYS A 233 0.77 -9.40 9.70
N ALA A 234 0.41 -8.77 10.81
CA ALA A 234 1.36 -8.19 11.75
C ALA A 234 2.26 -9.25 12.39
N GLU A 235 1.72 -10.40 12.81
CA GLU A 235 2.50 -11.53 13.33
C GLU A 235 3.50 -12.09 12.31
N LYS A 236 3.20 -11.96 11.02
CA LYS A 236 4.10 -12.35 9.93
C LYS A 236 5.10 -11.25 9.55
N GLY A 237 5.07 -10.11 10.22
CA GLY A 237 6.04 -9.01 10.08
C GLY A 237 5.68 -7.98 9.02
N LEU A 238 4.41 -7.87 8.64
CA LEU A 238 3.93 -6.78 7.80
C LEU A 238 3.51 -5.58 8.65
N ASP A 239 3.75 -4.39 8.12
CA ASP A 239 3.14 -3.16 8.64
C ASP A 239 1.64 -3.15 8.32
N VAL A 240 0.83 -2.72 9.28
CA VAL A 240 -0.64 -2.73 9.15
C VAL A 240 -1.18 -1.32 9.19
N TYR A 241 -2.03 -1.04 8.20
CA TYR A 241 -2.75 0.21 8.04
C TYR A 241 -4.25 -0.07 7.96
N LEU A 242 -5.06 0.83 8.51
CA LEU A 242 -6.51 0.76 8.42
C LEU A 242 -7.04 2.02 7.74
N THR A 243 -8.01 1.85 6.85
CA THR A 243 -8.80 2.94 6.30
C THR A 243 -10.27 2.76 6.69
N GLU A 244 -10.81 3.75 7.39
CA GLU A 244 -12.17 3.74 7.90
C GLU A 244 -12.96 4.91 7.34
N TYR A 245 -14.28 4.81 7.29
CA TYR A 245 -15.12 5.82 6.65
C TYR A 245 -16.22 6.33 7.57
N GLY A 246 -16.36 7.66 7.65
CA GLY A 246 -17.49 8.32 8.32
C GLY A 246 -17.72 7.91 9.77
N ALA A 247 -16.67 7.52 10.50
CA ALA A 247 -16.77 7.10 11.89
C ALA A 247 -17.20 8.25 12.80
N ASP A 248 -18.19 8.01 13.66
CA ASP A 248 -18.58 8.93 14.73
C ASP A 248 -17.51 9.00 15.84
N ASP A 249 -17.62 9.98 16.75
CA ASP A 249 -16.63 10.21 17.82
C ASP A 249 -16.35 8.99 18.70
N ASP A 250 -17.35 8.14 18.94
CA ASP A 250 -17.19 6.97 19.79
C ASP A 250 -16.47 5.84 19.03
N LEU A 251 -16.79 5.67 17.75
CA LEU A 251 -16.13 4.72 16.88
C LEU A 251 -14.68 5.13 16.58
N GLN A 252 -14.41 6.43 16.41
CA GLN A 252 -13.05 6.95 16.27
C GLN A 252 -12.17 6.59 17.47
N LYS A 253 -12.69 6.76 18.70
CA LYS A 253 -11.98 6.36 19.93
C LYS A 253 -11.71 4.84 20.00
N GLU A 254 -12.66 4.04 19.52
CA GLU A 254 -12.52 2.58 19.46
C GLU A 254 -11.41 2.17 18.49
N ILE A 255 -11.38 2.77 17.29
CA ILE A 255 -10.35 2.58 16.26
C ILE A 255 -8.98 2.99 16.80
N GLU A 256 -8.88 4.20 17.37
CA GLU A 256 -7.65 4.72 17.95
C GLU A 256 -7.10 3.80 19.06
N ALA A 257 -7.96 3.35 19.98
CA ALA A 257 -7.57 2.48 21.07
C ALA A 257 -7.08 1.10 20.58
N TYR A 258 -7.72 0.56 19.54
CA TYR A 258 -7.32 -0.70 18.92
C TYR A 258 -5.97 -0.53 18.20
N CYS A 259 -5.85 0.45 17.33
CA CYS A 259 -4.64 0.69 16.57
C CYS A 259 -3.44 1.02 17.47
N THR A 260 -3.63 1.84 18.50
CA THR A 260 -2.59 2.14 19.50
C THR A 260 -2.10 0.88 20.20
N ARG A 261 -3.00 -0.03 20.57
CA ARG A 261 -2.66 -1.28 21.26
C ARG A 261 -1.79 -2.20 20.40
N HIS A 262 -2.08 -2.25 19.11
CA HIS A 262 -1.42 -3.15 18.16
C HIS A 262 -0.23 -2.50 17.42
N GLY A 263 -0.03 -1.18 17.55
CA GLY A 263 0.99 -0.43 16.81
C GLY A 263 0.61 -0.20 15.34
N PHE A 264 -0.69 -0.27 15.02
CA PHE A 264 -1.19 -0.05 13.66
C PHE A 264 -1.42 1.43 13.38
N LEU A 265 -1.31 1.82 12.12
CA LEU A 265 -1.65 3.16 11.67
C LEU A 265 -3.05 3.16 11.04
N TYR A 266 -3.74 4.30 11.13
CA TYR A 266 -5.09 4.39 10.59
C TYR A 266 -5.38 5.77 9.99
N TYR A 267 -6.31 5.78 9.06
CA TYR A 267 -6.92 6.97 8.48
C TYR A 267 -8.44 6.85 8.53
N ILE A 268 -9.11 7.89 8.99
CA ILE A 268 -10.58 7.96 8.97
C ILE A 268 -10.97 9.00 7.94
N ALA A 269 -11.42 8.51 6.78
CA ALA A 269 -11.91 9.35 5.71
C ALA A 269 -13.35 9.81 5.99
N PRO A 270 -13.70 11.06 5.67
CA PRO A 270 -15.10 11.52 5.77
C PRO A 270 -16.01 10.76 4.82
N THR A 271 -15.52 10.50 3.60
CA THR A 271 -16.26 9.85 2.51
C THR A 271 -15.36 8.97 1.66
N LEU A 272 -15.98 8.15 0.79
CA LEU A 272 -15.29 7.30 -0.21
C LEU A 272 -14.53 8.09 -1.29
N GLU A 273 -14.80 9.39 -1.45
CA GLU A 273 -14.11 10.22 -2.44
C GLU A 273 -12.65 10.46 -2.09
N LEU A 274 -12.24 10.19 -0.84
CA LEU A 274 -10.85 10.29 -0.39
C LEU A 274 -10.17 11.62 -0.75
N THR A 275 -10.95 12.73 -0.63
CA THR A 275 -10.49 14.10 -0.94
C THR A 275 -9.98 14.85 0.29
N GLY A 276 -9.92 14.21 1.43
CA GLY A 276 -9.61 14.85 2.71
C GLY A 276 -10.77 15.72 3.22
N TYR A 277 -10.47 16.67 4.10
CA TYR A 277 -11.45 17.60 4.67
C TYR A 277 -11.53 18.90 3.86
#